data_0eb2d25bbea41f554cf108584cf1b048
#
_entry.id   0eb2d25bbea41f554cf108584cf1b048
#
_cell.length_a   1.000
_cell.length_b   1.000
_cell.length_c   1.000
_cell.angle_alpha   90.00
_cell.angle_beta   90.00
_cell.angle_gamma   90.00
#
_symmetry.space_group_name_H-M   'P 1'
#
loop_
_entity.id
_entity.type
_entity.pdbx_description
1 polymer ?
#
loop_
_entity_poly.entity_id
_entity_poly.type
_entity_poly.pdbx_seq_one_letter_code
_entity_poly.pdbx_strand_id
1 'polypeptide(L)'
;DGQAWVAETFVKTSGQGACAAPPGTDAEAALATLGQMTIEMAPLAGGGGAAARLGALAHREARVDVDIQHPSLSGLQKDQITLLFIPMRYVETLEVELDGAPYAEVTGSISLSENPRISLSAPGSTRSVGVTMTDTDGTVTHAERTFPGY
;
A
#
# COMPACT_ATOMS: atom_id res chain seq x y z
N ASP A 1 14.92 -10.24 -22.17
CA ASP A 1 16.00 -10.46 -21.18
C ASP A 1 15.39 -10.28 -19.79
N GLY A 2 15.08 -11.42 -19.12
CA GLY A 2 14.47 -11.43 -17.81
C GLY A 2 15.50 -11.12 -16.71
N GLN A 3 15.81 -9.85 -16.45
CA GLN A 3 16.54 -9.45 -15.27
C GLN A 3 15.55 -9.21 -14.14
N ALA A 4 15.63 -10.04 -13.09
CA ALA A 4 14.93 -9.80 -11.84
C ALA A 4 15.81 -8.94 -10.94
N TRP A 5 15.28 -7.81 -10.47
CA TRP A 5 15.92 -6.97 -9.48
C TRP A 5 15.31 -7.27 -8.12
N VAL A 6 16.15 -7.69 -7.17
CA VAL A 6 15.74 -7.92 -5.79
C VAL A 6 16.35 -6.84 -4.92
N ALA A 7 15.52 -6.10 -4.20
CA ALA A 7 15.95 -5.16 -3.18
C ALA A 7 15.49 -5.67 -1.82
N GLU A 8 16.43 -5.89 -0.90
CA GLU A 8 16.12 -6.20 0.49
C GLU A 8 16.28 -4.94 1.35
N THR A 9 15.29 -4.67 2.18
CA THR A 9 15.37 -3.58 3.15
C THR A 9 14.92 -4.07 4.53
N PHE A 10 15.60 -3.57 5.57
CA PHE A 10 15.21 -3.81 6.95
C PHE A 10 14.12 -2.83 7.36
N VAL A 11 12.93 -3.34 7.67
CA VAL A 11 11.86 -2.54 8.27
C VAL A 11 11.93 -2.69 9.80
N LYS A 12 12.25 -1.60 10.49
CA LYS A 12 12.21 -1.57 11.94
C LYS A 12 10.79 -1.26 12.37
N THR A 13 10.06 -2.25 12.86
CA THR A 13 8.75 -2.05 13.46
C THR A 13 8.91 -1.69 14.93
N SER A 14 8.51 -0.48 15.30
CA SER A 14 8.35 -0.07 16.69
C SER A 14 6.85 -0.05 17.01
N GLY A 15 6.34 -1.12 17.60
CA GLY A 15 4.93 -1.21 18.00
C GLY A 15 4.68 -2.45 18.84
N GLN A 16 3.58 -2.47 19.58
CA GLN A 16 3.10 -3.67 20.25
C GLN A 16 2.89 -4.76 19.18
N GLY A 17 3.40 -5.98 19.44
CA GLY A 17 3.43 -7.05 18.46
C GLY A 17 2.07 -7.27 17.80
N ALA A 18 2.08 -7.68 16.53
CA ALA A 18 0.92 -7.90 15.65
C ALA A 18 -0.15 -8.90 16.19
N CYS A 19 0.03 -9.41 17.40
CA CYS A 19 -0.87 -10.36 18.07
C CYS A 19 -1.89 -9.69 19.01
N ALA A 20 -1.79 -8.39 19.24
CA ALA A 20 -2.73 -7.64 20.08
C ALA A 20 -3.45 -6.59 19.23
N ALA A 21 -4.77 -6.69 19.12
CA ALA A 21 -5.55 -5.59 18.59
C ALA A 21 -5.28 -4.33 19.44
N PRO A 22 -5.05 -3.16 18.84
CA PRO A 22 -4.94 -1.94 19.61
C PRO A 22 -6.18 -1.75 20.50
N PRO A 23 -6.03 -1.31 21.75
CA PRO A 23 -7.16 -1.06 22.61
C PRO A 23 -8.06 0.02 21.98
N GLY A 24 -9.31 -0.31 21.73
CA GLY A 24 -10.30 0.59 21.14
C GLY A 24 -10.51 0.49 19.63
N THR A 25 -9.92 -0.49 18.96
CA THR A 25 -10.22 -0.74 17.54
C THR A 25 -11.62 -1.37 17.46
N ASP A 26 -12.58 -0.62 16.98
CA ASP A 26 -13.90 -1.15 16.63
C ASP A 26 -13.77 -1.94 15.32
N ALA A 27 -13.82 -3.27 15.43
CA ALA A 27 -13.69 -4.16 14.28
C ALA A 27 -14.80 -3.91 13.25
N GLU A 28 -15.98 -3.48 13.68
CA GLU A 28 -17.10 -3.16 12.79
C GLU A 28 -16.82 -1.85 12.02
N ALA A 29 -16.26 -0.83 12.68
CA ALA A 29 -15.84 0.40 12.03
C ALA A 29 -14.70 0.18 11.04
N ALA A 30 -13.75 -0.69 11.37
CA ALA A 30 -12.65 -1.06 10.46
C ALA A 30 -13.16 -1.80 9.21
N LEU A 31 -14.20 -2.62 9.34
CA LEU A 31 -14.84 -3.28 8.20
C LEU A 31 -15.66 -2.32 7.35
N ALA A 32 -16.26 -1.29 7.93
CA ALA A 32 -17.02 -0.29 7.19
C ALA A 32 -16.16 0.57 6.24
N THR A 33 -14.87 0.73 6.53
CA THR A 33 -13.91 1.48 5.71
C THR A 33 -12.98 0.57 4.91
N LEU A 34 -13.14 -0.74 5.03
CA LEU A 34 -12.28 -1.72 4.38
C LEU A 34 -12.20 -1.50 2.86
N GLY A 35 -10.98 -1.43 2.36
CA GLY A 35 -10.72 -1.25 0.94
C GLY A 35 -10.85 0.19 0.44
N GLN A 36 -11.14 1.16 1.29
CA GLN A 36 -11.00 2.57 0.91
C GLN A 36 -9.52 2.87 0.68
N MET A 37 -9.21 3.49 -0.44
CA MET A 37 -7.84 3.84 -0.82
C MET A 37 -7.72 5.33 -1.08
N THR A 38 -6.61 5.91 -0.61
CA THR A 38 -6.21 7.27 -0.97
C THR A 38 -4.95 7.20 -1.79
N ILE A 39 -4.96 7.79 -2.99
CA ILE A 39 -3.85 7.80 -3.92
C ILE A 39 -3.32 9.23 -3.99
N GLU A 40 -2.04 9.42 -3.70
CA GLU A 40 -1.36 10.71 -3.78
C GLU A 40 -0.16 10.60 -4.73
N MET A 41 0.10 11.65 -5.50
CA MET A 41 1.27 11.74 -6.36
C MET A 41 1.99 13.05 -6.10
N ALA A 42 3.28 12.99 -5.89
CA ALA A 42 4.14 14.13 -5.68
C ALA A 42 5.42 14.01 -6.51
N PRO A 43 6.02 15.11 -6.98
CA PRO A 43 7.33 15.05 -7.61
C PRO A 43 8.34 14.36 -6.69
N LEU A 44 9.13 13.44 -7.24
CA LEU A 44 10.20 12.82 -6.47
C LEU A 44 11.27 13.88 -6.21
N ALA A 45 11.26 14.46 -5.01
CA ALA A 45 12.28 15.39 -4.60
C ALA A 45 13.60 14.62 -4.47
N GLY A 46 14.56 14.88 -5.36
CA GLY A 46 15.90 14.29 -5.29
C GLY A 46 16.54 14.63 -3.95
N GLY A 47 16.49 13.71 -3.00
CA GLY A 47 17.23 13.76 -1.76
C GLY A 47 18.70 13.51 -2.06
N GLY A 48 19.49 14.59 -2.22
CA GLY A 48 20.92 14.48 -2.55
C GLY A 48 21.48 15.80 -3.08
N GLY A 49 22.76 15.83 -3.37
CA GLY A 49 23.44 17.02 -3.92
C GLY A 49 22.89 17.47 -5.28
N ALA A 50 23.45 18.54 -5.84
CA ALA A 50 23.00 19.16 -7.07
C ALA A 50 22.88 18.18 -8.27
N ALA A 51 23.75 17.18 -8.34
CA ALA A 51 23.71 16.14 -9.40
C ALA A 51 22.48 15.26 -9.31
N ALA A 52 22.03 14.88 -8.10
CA ALA A 52 20.82 14.08 -7.90
C ALA A 52 19.56 14.88 -8.24
N ARG A 53 19.54 16.18 -7.94
CA ARG A 53 18.46 17.09 -8.33
C ARG A 53 18.34 17.28 -9.84
N LEU A 54 19.48 17.38 -10.51
CA LEU A 54 19.52 17.47 -11.98
C LEU A 54 19.05 16.15 -12.62
N GLY A 55 19.41 15.00 -12.04
CA GLY A 55 18.94 13.69 -12.48
C GLY A 55 17.43 13.54 -12.33
N ALA A 56 16.88 13.92 -11.19
CA ALA A 56 15.43 13.89 -10.94
C ALA A 56 14.66 14.82 -11.90
N LEU A 57 15.22 16.00 -12.22
CA LEU A 57 14.64 16.90 -13.22
C LEU A 57 14.70 16.34 -14.64
N ALA A 58 15.79 15.63 -14.98
CA ALA A 58 15.96 15.02 -16.30
C ALA A 58 15.02 13.85 -16.56
N HIS A 59 14.71 13.07 -15.52
CA HIS A 59 13.83 11.90 -15.62
C HIS A 59 12.37 12.17 -15.23
N ARG A 60 12.08 13.34 -14.65
CA ARG A 60 10.73 13.73 -14.23
C ARG A 60 9.99 12.59 -13.55
N GLU A 61 10.58 12.07 -12.49
CA GLU A 61 9.96 11.01 -11.70
C GLU A 61 9.01 11.60 -10.65
N ALA A 62 7.94 10.88 -10.40
CA ALA A 62 7.00 11.17 -9.33
C ALA A 62 6.95 10.00 -8.34
N ARG A 63 6.64 10.28 -7.09
CA ARG A 63 6.29 9.28 -6.09
C ARG A 63 4.79 9.16 -6.04
N VAL A 64 4.30 7.94 -6.13
CA VAL A 64 2.91 7.58 -5.89
C VAL A 64 2.83 6.90 -4.53
N ASP A 65 2.00 7.44 -3.65
CA ASP A 65 1.68 6.87 -2.34
C ASP A 65 0.24 6.36 -2.38
N VAL A 66 0.04 5.12 -1.96
CA VAL A 66 -1.28 4.49 -1.84
C VAL A 66 -1.49 4.12 -0.38
N ASP A 67 -2.43 4.76 0.28
CA ASP A 67 -2.88 4.43 1.62
C ASP A 67 -4.13 3.55 1.53
N ILE A 68 -4.12 2.42 2.19
CA ILE A 68 -5.20 1.43 2.12
C ILE A 68 -5.80 1.27 3.52
N GLN A 69 -7.12 1.40 3.64
CA GLN A 69 -7.83 1.11 4.87
C GLN A 69 -8.10 -0.40 4.94
N HIS A 70 -7.34 -1.10 5.77
CA HIS A 70 -7.46 -2.54 5.94
C HIS A 70 -6.99 -2.98 7.34
N PRO A 71 -7.77 -3.80 8.06
CA PRO A 71 -7.44 -4.19 9.43
C PRO A 71 -6.23 -5.13 9.55
N SER A 72 -5.82 -5.79 8.47
CA SER A 72 -4.65 -6.70 8.42
C SER A 72 -4.61 -7.69 9.60
N LEU A 73 -5.67 -8.48 9.73
CA LEU A 73 -5.83 -9.46 10.82
C LEU A 73 -4.94 -10.68 10.57
N SER A 74 -4.13 -11.02 11.57
CA SER A 74 -3.16 -12.14 11.48
C SER A 74 -3.74 -13.52 11.72
N GLY A 75 -4.98 -13.63 12.20
CA GLY A 75 -5.57 -14.91 12.65
C GLY A 75 -5.11 -15.35 14.04
N LEU A 76 -4.19 -14.63 14.67
CA LEU A 76 -3.70 -14.91 16.03
C LEU A 76 -4.36 -14.06 17.10
N GLN A 77 -5.20 -13.12 16.69
CA GLN A 77 -5.94 -12.24 17.58
C GLN A 77 -7.19 -12.95 18.10
N LYS A 78 -7.50 -12.74 19.37
CA LYS A 78 -8.73 -13.23 19.99
C LYS A 78 -9.72 -12.09 20.17
N ASP A 79 -10.96 -12.35 19.81
CA ASP A 79 -12.07 -11.49 20.19
C ASP A 79 -12.22 -11.51 21.71
N GLN A 80 -12.32 -10.32 22.33
CA GLN A 80 -12.33 -10.18 23.79
C GLN A 80 -13.66 -10.62 24.43
N ILE A 81 -14.73 -10.70 23.65
CA ILE A 81 -16.07 -11.07 24.13
C ILE A 81 -16.30 -12.55 23.95
N THR A 82 -16.06 -13.05 22.74
CA THR A 82 -16.31 -14.46 22.40
C THR A 82 -15.16 -15.41 22.76
N LEU A 83 -13.95 -14.85 22.99
CA LEU A 83 -12.68 -15.58 23.21
C LEU A 83 -12.27 -16.48 22.04
N LEU A 84 -12.91 -16.36 20.91
CA LEU A 84 -12.57 -17.08 19.68
C LEU A 84 -11.46 -16.35 18.92
N PHE A 85 -10.71 -17.09 18.14
CA PHE A 85 -9.75 -16.49 17.21
C PHE A 85 -10.47 -15.76 16.09
N ILE A 86 -10.04 -14.53 15.83
CA ILE A 86 -10.52 -13.75 14.68
C ILE A 86 -9.87 -14.34 13.43
N PRO A 87 -10.63 -14.71 12.39
CA PRO A 87 -10.06 -15.23 11.16
C PRO A 87 -9.02 -14.27 10.55
N MET A 88 -7.99 -14.83 9.95
CA MET A 88 -7.00 -14.00 9.25
C MET A 88 -7.66 -13.31 8.06
N ARG A 89 -7.29 -12.04 7.86
CA ARG A 89 -7.73 -11.23 6.73
C ARG A 89 -6.69 -10.15 6.46
N TYR A 90 -6.03 -10.21 5.33
CA TYR A 90 -5.00 -9.25 4.92
C TYR A 90 -5.06 -8.99 3.42
N VAL A 91 -4.39 -7.94 2.97
CA VAL A 91 -4.25 -7.62 1.55
C VAL A 91 -3.42 -8.71 0.90
N GLU A 92 -4.00 -9.45 -0.06
CA GLU A 92 -3.34 -10.52 -0.80
C GLU A 92 -2.59 -9.98 -2.00
N THR A 93 -3.27 -9.16 -2.80
CA THR A 93 -2.66 -8.53 -3.98
C THR A 93 -3.07 -7.08 -4.11
N LEU A 94 -2.16 -6.29 -4.66
CA LEU A 94 -2.39 -4.92 -5.06
C LEU A 94 -1.87 -4.74 -6.47
N GLU A 95 -2.76 -4.50 -7.42
CA GLU A 95 -2.42 -4.20 -8.80
C GLU A 95 -2.46 -2.70 -9.03
N VAL A 96 -1.39 -2.15 -9.59
CA VAL A 96 -1.27 -0.73 -9.89
C VAL A 96 -1.19 -0.53 -11.39
N GLU A 97 -2.03 0.35 -11.89
CA GLU A 97 -2.08 0.76 -13.29
C GLU A 97 -1.68 2.24 -13.40
N LEU A 98 -0.91 2.57 -14.42
CA LEU A 98 -0.61 3.93 -14.80
C LEU A 98 -1.18 4.20 -16.19
N ASP A 99 -2.01 5.25 -16.30
CA ASP A 99 -2.67 5.63 -17.55
C ASP A 99 -3.44 4.48 -18.22
N GLY A 100 -4.03 3.60 -17.40
CA GLY A 100 -4.79 2.43 -17.85
C GLY A 100 -3.93 1.24 -18.30
N ALA A 101 -2.62 1.29 -18.10
CA ALA A 101 -1.72 0.16 -18.38
C ALA A 101 -1.19 -0.46 -17.08
N PRO A 102 -1.12 -1.81 -16.99
CA PRO A 102 -0.53 -2.48 -15.85
C PRO A 102 0.91 -2.03 -15.62
N TYR A 103 1.24 -1.67 -14.40
CA TYR A 103 2.54 -1.12 -14.03
C TYR A 103 3.27 -1.94 -12.97
N ALA A 104 2.59 -2.26 -11.87
CA ALA A 104 3.17 -3.00 -10.77
C ALA A 104 2.14 -3.91 -10.11
N GLU A 105 2.61 -5.04 -9.61
CA GLU A 105 1.85 -5.94 -8.76
C GLU A 105 2.60 -6.10 -7.44
N VAL A 106 1.90 -5.94 -6.34
CA VAL A 106 2.44 -6.15 -4.99
C VAL A 106 1.70 -7.33 -4.37
N THR A 107 2.43 -8.36 -4.01
CA THR A 107 1.90 -9.49 -3.24
C THR A 107 2.04 -9.18 -1.76
N GLY A 108 0.92 -9.15 -1.08
CA GLY A 108 0.85 -8.93 0.36
C GLY A 108 1.13 -10.20 1.16
N SER A 109 1.21 -10.05 2.46
CA SER A 109 1.35 -11.15 3.40
C SER A 109 0.76 -10.77 4.75
N ILE A 110 0.63 -11.77 5.60
CA ILE A 110 0.21 -11.61 7.01
C ILE A 110 1.08 -10.60 7.81
N SER A 111 2.26 -10.26 7.29
CA SER A 111 3.20 -9.32 7.92
C SER A 111 2.88 -7.85 7.62
N LEU A 112 1.95 -7.57 6.71
CA LEU A 112 1.51 -6.21 6.46
C LEU A 112 0.83 -5.64 7.71
N SER A 113 1.20 -4.40 8.04
CA SER A 113 0.56 -3.68 9.14
C SER A 113 -0.89 -3.33 8.82
N GLU A 114 -1.63 -2.99 9.84
CA GLU A 114 -2.92 -2.33 9.71
C GLU A 114 -2.76 -1.03 8.89
N ASN A 115 -3.70 -0.77 8.00
CA ASN A 115 -3.73 0.37 7.09
C ASN A 115 -2.39 0.58 6.36
N PRO A 116 -1.97 -0.37 5.52
CA PRO A 116 -0.67 -0.31 4.88
C PRO A 116 -0.57 0.86 3.91
N ARG A 117 0.60 1.48 3.88
CA ARG A 117 0.98 2.45 2.85
C ARG A 117 2.01 1.84 1.92
N ILE A 118 1.74 1.91 0.63
CA ILE A 118 2.64 1.47 -0.42
C ILE A 118 3.11 2.69 -1.19
N SER A 119 4.42 2.80 -1.38
CA SER A 119 5.04 3.88 -2.15
C SER A 119 5.80 3.30 -3.33
N LEU A 120 5.62 3.88 -4.51
CA LEU A 120 6.33 3.51 -5.72
C LEU A 120 6.70 4.74 -6.55
N SER A 121 7.72 4.62 -7.39
CA SER A 121 8.06 5.66 -8.35
C SER A 121 7.28 5.45 -9.65
N ALA A 122 6.90 6.54 -10.28
CA ALA A 122 6.21 6.55 -11.56
C ALA A 122 6.79 7.64 -12.47
N PRO A 123 6.63 7.53 -13.80
CA PRO A 123 6.97 8.63 -14.70
C PRO A 123 6.18 9.89 -14.33
N GLY A 124 6.83 11.05 -14.30
CA GLY A 124 6.16 12.34 -14.00
C GLY A 124 5.14 12.76 -15.05
N SER A 125 5.11 12.10 -16.20
CA SER A 125 4.10 12.30 -17.25
C SER A 125 2.79 11.56 -16.97
N THR A 126 2.74 10.69 -15.95
CA THR A 126 1.54 9.92 -15.57
C THR A 126 0.36 10.84 -15.27
N ARG A 127 -0.79 10.52 -15.85
CA ARG A 127 -2.03 11.30 -15.71
C ARG A 127 -3.07 10.62 -14.85
N SER A 128 -3.10 9.30 -14.83
CA SER A 128 -4.00 8.55 -13.96
C SER A 128 -3.27 7.41 -13.26
N VAL A 129 -3.69 7.12 -12.06
CA VAL A 129 -3.24 5.97 -11.27
C VAL A 129 -4.47 5.21 -10.83
N GLY A 130 -4.58 3.98 -11.30
CA GLY A 130 -5.59 3.02 -10.86
C GLY A 130 -4.96 2.01 -9.90
N VAL A 131 -5.69 1.64 -8.88
CA VAL A 131 -5.25 0.63 -7.90
C VAL A 131 -6.38 -0.33 -7.62
N THR A 132 -6.13 -1.61 -7.81
CA THR A 132 -7.06 -2.69 -7.45
C THR A 132 -6.46 -3.50 -6.32
N MET A 133 -7.17 -3.60 -5.21
CA MET A 133 -6.80 -4.42 -4.06
C MET A 133 -7.70 -5.65 -4.01
N THR A 134 -7.09 -6.79 -3.75
CA THR A 134 -7.79 -8.04 -3.40
C THR A 134 -7.31 -8.50 -2.03
N ASP A 135 -8.23 -8.84 -1.14
CA ASP A 135 -7.90 -9.43 0.15
C ASP A 135 -8.12 -10.94 0.20
N THR A 136 -7.64 -11.60 1.25
CA THR A 136 -7.73 -13.05 1.44
C THR A 136 -9.17 -13.55 1.66
N ASP A 137 -10.13 -12.67 1.88
CA ASP A 137 -11.57 -13.00 1.96
C ASP A 137 -12.26 -12.90 0.59
N GLY A 138 -11.52 -12.54 -0.45
CA GLY A 138 -12.01 -12.36 -1.81
C GLY A 138 -12.68 -11.01 -2.06
N THR A 139 -12.55 -10.06 -1.16
CA THR A 139 -13.04 -8.70 -1.39
C THR A 139 -12.11 -7.99 -2.37
N VAL A 140 -12.69 -7.46 -3.44
CA VAL A 140 -11.99 -6.67 -4.46
C VAL A 140 -12.48 -5.24 -4.40
N THR A 141 -11.55 -4.29 -4.27
CA THR A 141 -11.86 -2.86 -4.32
C THR A 141 -10.96 -2.17 -5.32
N HIS A 142 -11.48 -1.13 -5.96
CA HIS A 142 -10.76 -0.35 -6.97
C HIS A 142 -10.87 1.13 -6.65
N ALA A 143 -9.77 1.85 -6.80
CA ALA A 143 -9.72 3.30 -6.76
C ALA A 143 -8.89 3.83 -7.92
N GLU A 144 -9.32 4.95 -8.48
CA GLU A 144 -8.60 5.65 -9.53
C GLU A 144 -8.53 7.14 -9.21
N ARG A 145 -7.40 7.75 -9.50
CA ARG A 145 -7.21 9.19 -9.36
C ARG A 145 -6.46 9.76 -10.56
N THR A 146 -6.97 10.88 -11.07
CA THR A 146 -6.31 11.64 -12.13
C THR A 146 -5.47 12.78 -11.54
N PHE A 147 -4.35 13.07 -12.18
CA PHE A 147 -3.41 14.10 -11.77
C PHE A 147 -3.13 15.08 -12.91
N PRO A 148 -2.97 16.39 -12.61
CA PRO A 148 -2.37 17.29 -13.57
C PRO A 148 -0.92 16.81 -13.76
N GLY A 149 -0.49 16.51 -14.99
CA GLY A 149 0.89 16.10 -15.23
C GLY A 149 1.89 17.20 -14.83
N TYR A 150 3.05 16.77 -14.40
CA TYR A 150 4.16 17.66 -14.03
C TYR A 150 5.05 17.97 -15.22
#